data_890c5cd13d6687d5619f534d2c61c8c9
#
_entry.id   890c5cd13d6687d5619f534d2c61c8c9
#
_cell.length_a   1.000
_cell.length_b   1.000
_cell.length_c   1.000
_cell.angle_alpha   90.00
_cell.angle_beta   90.00
_cell.angle_gamma   90.00
#
_symmetry.space_group_name_H-M   'P 1'
#
loop_
_entity.id
_entity.type
_entity.pdbx_description
1 polymer ?
#
loop_
_entity_poly.entity_id
_entity_poly.type
_entity_poly.pdbx_seq_one_letter_code
_entity_poly.pdbx_strand_id
1 'polypeptide(L)'
;VLILVATVIHGNERSGREAFQRFFKILTDEKLPIRAHIVGIQGNIEAWRRNVRYVDEDLNRLWTREHIRRIRMGAFHPRTREEKILVKLVQAIRHYRSKLRPRQLIWLDLHCTSSPRGTFVVSTRHHANLFLASQLRIPLVLGLDHILHGTAIRFFSEIRNAVSLAIEGGQIGDPRAVHVHHAVIWTALKAARLIPREYFDIVAPHEKFLTEISEGLPHKLLVRYAHFIDSTYQFKMLPGFRNFDYVRKGMLLATQWDGPVYAPISGHLLMPLYQPQGGEGFYIAREIKH
;
A
#
# COMPACT_ATOMS: atom_id res chain seq x y z
N VAL A 1 -13.15 -5.21 -16.64
CA VAL A 1 -12.28 -4.65 -15.61
C VAL A 1 -10.93 -5.36 -15.65
N LEU A 2 -9.83 -4.63 -15.43
CA LEU A 2 -8.51 -5.19 -15.18
C LEU A 2 -8.09 -4.86 -13.76
N ILE A 3 -7.78 -5.88 -12.96
CA ILE A 3 -7.24 -5.73 -11.61
C ILE A 3 -5.77 -6.08 -11.65
N LEU A 4 -4.94 -5.17 -11.19
CA LEU A 4 -3.51 -5.35 -10.98
C LEU A 4 -3.27 -5.42 -9.47
N VAL A 5 -2.87 -6.57 -8.97
CA VAL A 5 -2.51 -6.76 -7.56
C VAL A 5 -0.99 -6.72 -7.47
N ALA A 6 -0.48 -5.58 -6.98
CA ALA A 6 0.95 -5.38 -6.79
C ALA A 6 1.39 -5.96 -5.45
N THR A 7 2.49 -6.67 -5.49
CA THR A 7 3.10 -7.31 -4.33
C THR A 7 4.60 -7.14 -4.37
N VAL A 8 5.25 -7.14 -3.23
CA VAL A 8 6.72 -7.09 -3.17
C VAL A 8 7.29 -5.83 -3.84
N ILE A 9 6.57 -4.71 -3.79
CA ILE A 9 7.12 -3.40 -4.19
C ILE A 9 8.33 -3.09 -3.29
N HIS A 10 8.20 -3.39 -2.00
CA HIS A 10 9.32 -3.48 -1.07
C HIS A 10 9.63 -4.97 -0.78
N GLY A 11 10.90 -5.34 -0.86
CA GLY A 11 11.30 -6.75 -0.86
C GLY A 11 11.08 -7.47 0.48
N ASN A 12 11.11 -6.78 1.59
CA ASN A 12 10.87 -7.34 2.93
C ASN A 12 9.37 -7.50 3.27
N GLU A 13 8.45 -7.03 2.42
CA GLU A 13 7.00 -7.09 2.62
C GLU A 13 6.40 -8.31 1.89
N ARG A 14 6.56 -9.49 2.46
CA ARG A 14 6.29 -10.79 1.78
C ARG A 14 4.83 -11.20 1.76
N SER A 15 4.03 -10.73 2.72
CA SER A 15 2.65 -11.20 2.96
C SER A 15 1.70 -10.99 1.79
N GLY A 16 1.83 -9.88 1.06
CA GLY A 16 1.00 -9.60 -0.11
C GLY A 16 1.16 -10.65 -1.22
N ARG A 17 2.39 -11.13 -1.46
CA ARG A 17 2.66 -12.18 -2.45
C ARG A 17 2.03 -13.51 -2.05
N GLU A 18 2.19 -13.90 -0.79
CA GLU A 18 1.60 -15.13 -0.29
C GLU A 18 0.06 -15.07 -0.29
N ALA A 19 -0.52 -13.96 0.13
CA ALA A 19 -1.95 -13.73 0.09
C ALA A 19 -2.52 -13.85 -1.33
N PHE A 20 -1.84 -13.24 -2.31
CA PHE A 20 -2.26 -13.32 -3.71
C PHE A 20 -2.16 -14.75 -4.25
N GLN A 21 -1.11 -15.51 -3.90
CA GLN A 21 -0.98 -16.91 -4.30
C GLN A 21 -2.10 -17.78 -3.73
N ARG A 22 -2.45 -17.61 -2.45
CA ARG A 22 -3.59 -18.30 -1.81
C ARG A 22 -4.92 -17.96 -2.49
N PHE A 23 -5.15 -16.68 -2.72
CA PHE A 23 -6.32 -16.19 -3.44
C PHE A 23 -6.41 -16.81 -4.84
N PHE A 24 -5.33 -16.76 -5.61
CA PHE A 24 -5.31 -17.25 -6.99
C PHE A 24 -5.52 -18.76 -7.06
N LYS A 25 -4.99 -19.51 -6.08
CA LYS A 25 -5.22 -20.94 -5.98
C LYS A 25 -6.70 -21.25 -5.77
N ILE A 26 -7.38 -20.60 -4.83
CA ILE A 26 -8.83 -20.79 -4.59
C ILE A 26 -9.62 -20.44 -5.85
N LEU A 27 -9.30 -19.31 -6.48
CA LEU A 27 -9.96 -18.85 -7.68
C LEU A 27 -9.91 -19.89 -8.81
N THR A 28 -8.75 -20.56 -8.99
CA THR A 28 -8.54 -21.56 -10.06
C THR A 28 -9.11 -22.92 -9.70
N ASP A 29 -8.94 -23.38 -8.47
CA ASP A 29 -9.42 -24.69 -8.01
C ASP A 29 -10.96 -24.74 -8.01
N GLU A 30 -11.60 -23.69 -7.49
CA GLU A 30 -13.07 -23.56 -7.42
C GLU A 30 -13.68 -23.03 -8.72
N LYS A 31 -12.87 -22.69 -9.74
CA LYS A 31 -13.31 -22.13 -11.03
C LYS A 31 -14.31 -20.98 -10.89
N LEU A 32 -14.07 -20.10 -9.93
CA LEU A 32 -15.00 -19.01 -9.61
C LEU A 32 -15.17 -18.05 -10.79
N PRO A 33 -16.41 -17.71 -11.17
CA PRO A 33 -16.69 -16.86 -12.32
C PRO A 33 -16.48 -15.36 -11.98
N ILE A 34 -15.23 -14.93 -11.98
CA ILE A 34 -14.89 -13.51 -11.74
C ILE A 34 -15.06 -12.68 -13.02
N ARG A 35 -15.76 -11.55 -12.92
CA ARG A 35 -16.05 -10.63 -14.04
C ARG A 35 -14.90 -9.65 -14.31
N ALA A 36 -13.67 -10.13 -14.21
CA ALA A 36 -12.46 -9.32 -14.40
C ALA A 36 -11.28 -10.16 -14.87
N HIS A 37 -10.31 -9.51 -15.49
CA HIS A 37 -8.97 -10.05 -15.64
C HIS A 37 -8.15 -9.64 -14.40
N ILE A 38 -7.54 -10.62 -13.74
CA ILE A 38 -6.73 -10.41 -12.54
C ILE A 38 -5.28 -10.75 -12.86
N VAL A 39 -4.38 -9.84 -12.61
CA VAL A 39 -2.93 -10.00 -12.86
C VAL A 39 -2.16 -9.66 -11.59
N GLY A 40 -1.38 -10.62 -11.10
CA GLY A 40 -0.42 -10.40 -10.04
C GLY A 40 0.84 -9.70 -10.59
N ILE A 41 1.18 -8.59 -9.99
CA ILE A 41 2.39 -7.83 -10.31
C ILE A 41 3.40 -8.06 -9.19
N GLN A 42 4.56 -8.61 -9.53
CA GLN A 42 5.68 -8.74 -8.57
C GLN A 42 6.68 -7.62 -8.83
N GLY A 43 6.93 -6.81 -7.79
CA GLY A 43 7.83 -5.68 -7.86
C GLY A 43 9.31 -6.08 -7.74
N ASN A 44 9.91 -5.82 -6.59
CA ASN A 44 11.34 -5.95 -6.35
C ASN A 44 11.76 -7.35 -5.88
N ILE A 45 11.84 -8.30 -6.80
CA ILE A 45 12.22 -9.70 -6.51
C ILE A 45 13.66 -9.81 -6.00
N GLU A 46 14.57 -8.93 -6.42
CA GLU A 46 15.94 -8.95 -5.94
C GLU A 46 16.02 -8.52 -4.47
N ALA A 47 15.35 -7.44 -4.10
CA ALA A 47 15.22 -7.02 -2.71
C ALA A 47 14.50 -8.08 -1.86
N TRP A 48 13.47 -8.75 -2.41
CA TRP A 48 12.78 -9.85 -1.75
C TRP A 48 13.72 -11.03 -1.40
N ARG A 49 14.60 -11.41 -2.33
CA ARG A 49 15.59 -12.46 -2.08
C ARG A 49 16.57 -12.08 -0.99
N ARG A 50 16.93 -10.80 -0.91
CA ARG A 50 17.86 -10.25 0.10
C ARG A 50 17.16 -9.90 1.42
N ASN A 51 15.82 -9.97 1.48
CA ASN A 51 15.01 -9.57 2.62
C ASN A 51 15.26 -8.12 3.06
N VAL A 52 15.43 -7.21 2.10
CA VAL A 52 15.59 -5.77 2.32
C VAL A 52 14.43 -5.01 1.67
N ARG A 53 14.20 -3.77 2.09
CA ARG A 53 13.14 -2.94 1.52
C ARG A 53 13.41 -2.66 0.04
N TYR A 54 14.60 -2.20 -0.30
CA TYR A 54 15.08 -1.98 -1.66
C TYR A 54 16.59 -2.25 -1.74
N VAL A 55 17.15 -2.34 -2.93
CA VAL A 55 18.58 -2.59 -3.16
C VAL A 55 19.34 -1.28 -3.36
N ASP A 56 18.95 -0.49 -4.34
CA ASP A 56 19.61 0.78 -4.66
C ASP A 56 18.76 1.97 -4.19
N GLU A 57 17.45 1.96 -4.45
CA GLU A 57 16.52 3.05 -4.10
C GLU A 57 15.06 2.56 -3.97
N ASP A 58 14.19 3.38 -3.38
CA ASP A 58 12.79 2.97 -3.17
C ASP A 58 11.99 2.96 -4.47
N LEU A 59 11.61 1.77 -4.95
CA LEU A 59 10.79 1.59 -6.15
C LEU A 59 9.47 2.38 -6.07
N ASN A 60 8.91 2.57 -4.87
CA ASN A 60 7.68 3.35 -4.65
C ASN A 60 7.93 4.86 -4.51
N ARG A 61 9.08 5.35 -5.02
CA ARG A 61 9.40 6.78 -5.23
C ARG A 61 9.70 7.07 -6.71
N LEU A 62 9.68 6.06 -7.57
CA LEU A 62 10.06 6.18 -8.99
C LEU A 62 8.87 6.37 -9.95
N TRP A 63 7.62 6.25 -9.50
CA TRP A 63 6.41 6.38 -10.34
C TRP A 63 6.09 7.84 -10.70
N THR A 64 7.11 8.60 -11.10
CA THR A 64 6.94 9.99 -11.52
C THR A 64 6.40 10.09 -12.94
N ARG A 65 5.63 11.16 -13.22
CA ARG A 65 5.13 11.41 -14.58
C ARG A 65 6.28 11.45 -15.59
N GLU A 66 7.42 12.01 -15.22
CA GLU A 66 8.61 12.14 -16.09
C GLU A 66 9.22 10.78 -16.40
N HIS A 67 9.50 9.92 -15.39
CA HIS A 67 10.01 8.57 -15.64
C HIS A 67 9.07 7.79 -16.55
N ILE A 68 7.77 7.77 -16.24
CA ILE A 68 6.79 7.03 -17.03
C ILE A 68 6.68 7.57 -18.46
N ARG A 69 6.73 8.89 -18.67
CA ARG A 69 6.74 9.49 -19.99
C ARG A 69 7.97 9.05 -20.79
N ARG A 70 9.16 9.16 -20.23
CA ARG A 70 10.43 8.76 -20.88
C ARG A 70 10.47 7.26 -21.19
N ILE A 71 9.99 6.41 -20.29
CA ILE A 71 9.87 4.96 -20.54
C ILE A 71 8.95 4.69 -21.73
N ARG A 72 7.80 5.37 -21.81
CA ARG A 72 6.85 5.21 -22.93
C ARG A 72 7.44 5.65 -24.28
N MET A 73 8.30 6.63 -24.26
CA MET A 73 8.98 7.15 -25.47
C MET A 73 10.25 6.35 -25.81
N GLY A 74 10.65 5.37 -25.01
CA GLY A 74 11.91 4.64 -25.21
C GLY A 74 13.17 5.46 -24.89
N ALA A 75 13.02 6.62 -24.23
CA ALA A 75 14.09 7.57 -23.93
C ALA A 75 14.58 7.49 -22.47
N PHE A 76 14.14 6.48 -21.71
CA PHE A 76 14.57 6.26 -20.34
C PHE A 76 15.74 5.28 -20.29
N HIS A 77 16.84 5.72 -19.68
CA HIS A 77 18.06 4.92 -19.50
C HIS A 77 18.19 4.56 -18.01
N PRO A 78 17.73 3.37 -17.58
CA PRO A 78 17.76 2.98 -16.18
C PRO A 78 19.17 2.75 -15.67
N ARG A 79 19.52 3.37 -14.54
CA ARG A 79 20.82 3.30 -13.89
C ARG A 79 20.80 2.32 -12.70
N THR A 80 19.71 2.35 -11.91
CA THR A 80 19.55 1.51 -10.71
C THR A 80 18.77 0.23 -11.03
N ARG A 81 18.75 -0.70 -10.07
CA ARG A 81 17.98 -1.93 -10.18
C ARG A 81 16.48 -1.64 -10.18
N GLU A 82 16.06 -0.74 -9.31
CA GLU A 82 14.65 -0.34 -9.19
C GLU A 82 14.14 0.39 -10.42
N GLU A 83 14.98 1.23 -11.06
CA GLU A 83 14.65 1.83 -12.36
C GLU A 83 14.46 0.77 -13.47
N LYS A 84 15.31 -0.27 -13.49
CA LYS A 84 15.15 -1.40 -14.43
C LYS A 84 13.86 -2.17 -14.17
N ILE A 85 13.48 -2.34 -12.89
CA ILE A 85 12.22 -2.95 -12.50
C ILE A 85 11.05 -2.08 -12.94
N LEU A 86 11.10 -0.77 -12.69
CA LEU A 86 10.06 0.17 -13.12
C LEU A 86 9.80 0.06 -14.63
N VAL A 87 10.86 0.03 -15.45
CA VAL A 87 10.73 -0.14 -16.92
C VAL A 87 9.94 -1.40 -17.25
N LYS A 88 10.31 -2.54 -16.67
CA LYS A 88 9.62 -3.83 -16.88
C LYS A 88 8.15 -3.77 -16.43
N LEU A 89 7.87 -3.18 -15.26
CA LEU A 89 6.51 -3.04 -14.75
C LEU A 89 5.65 -2.17 -15.66
N VAL A 90 6.16 -1.02 -16.10
CA VAL A 90 5.44 -0.12 -17.02
C VAL A 90 5.15 -0.80 -18.35
N GLN A 91 6.12 -1.55 -18.90
CA GLN A 91 5.93 -2.33 -20.13
C GLN A 91 4.89 -3.43 -19.97
N ALA A 92 4.94 -4.21 -18.89
CA ALA A 92 3.96 -5.26 -18.60
C ALA A 92 2.54 -4.69 -18.44
N ILE A 93 2.38 -3.63 -17.65
CA ILE A 93 1.08 -2.96 -17.45
C ILE A 93 0.54 -2.43 -18.78
N ARG A 94 1.40 -1.82 -19.60
CA ARG A 94 1.03 -1.34 -20.93
C ARG A 94 0.59 -2.47 -21.85
N HIS A 95 1.29 -3.60 -21.83
CA HIS A 95 0.94 -4.81 -22.59
C HIS A 95 -0.47 -5.31 -22.22
N TYR A 96 -0.75 -5.51 -20.92
CA TYR A 96 -2.07 -5.97 -20.49
C TYR A 96 -3.17 -4.97 -20.81
N ARG A 97 -2.93 -3.66 -20.64
CA ARG A 97 -3.92 -2.62 -21.01
C ARG A 97 -4.21 -2.60 -22.51
N SER A 98 -3.20 -2.75 -23.35
CA SER A 98 -3.35 -2.80 -24.81
C SER A 98 -4.11 -4.06 -25.26
N LYS A 99 -3.72 -5.23 -24.72
CA LYS A 99 -4.31 -6.53 -25.06
C LYS A 99 -5.76 -6.66 -24.60
N LEU A 100 -6.05 -6.25 -23.37
CA LEU A 100 -7.37 -6.46 -22.73
C LEU A 100 -8.32 -5.28 -22.90
N ARG A 101 -7.84 -4.10 -23.27
CA ARG A 101 -8.62 -2.85 -23.46
C ARG A 101 -9.66 -2.63 -22.36
N PRO A 102 -9.28 -2.65 -21.07
CA PRO A 102 -10.22 -2.60 -19.96
C PRO A 102 -10.92 -1.24 -19.90
N ARG A 103 -12.24 -1.25 -19.64
CA ARG A 103 -13.00 -0.02 -19.37
C ARG A 103 -12.65 0.61 -18.02
N GLN A 104 -12.20 -0.20 -17.07
CA GLN A 104 -11.78 0.22 -15.73
C GLN A 104 -10.53 -0.54 -15.31
N LEU A 105 -9.63 0.15 -14.61
CA LEU A 105 -8.43 -0.37 -14.00
C LEU A 105 -8.55 -0.28 -12.48
N ILE A 106 -8.19 -1.34 -11.75
CA ILE A 106 -8.05 -1.32 -10.29
C ILE A 106 -6.61 -1.70 -9.97
N TRP A 107 -5.91 -0.85 -9.23
CA TRP A 107 -4.59 -1.10 -8.67
C TRP A 107 -4.71 -1.32 -7.17
N LEU A 108 -4.37 -2.52 -6.72
CA LEU A 108 -4.26 -2.86 -5.30
C LEU A 108 -2.79 -3.08 -4.97
N ASP A 109 -2.22 -2.23 -4.16
CA ASP A 109 -0.81 -2.26 -3.76
C ASP A 109 -0.70 -2.81 -2.33
N LEU A 110 -0.13 -3.99 -2.17
CA LEU A 110 -0.12 -4.71 -0.90
C LEU A 110 1.20 -4.50 -0.18
N HIS A 111 1.15 -3.71 0.89
CA HIS A 111 2.26 -3.28 1.73
C HIS A 111 2.14 -3.73 3.18
N CYS A 112 3.24 -3.62 3.92
CA CYS A 112 3.30 -3.78 5.37
C CYS A 112 4.14 -2.68 6.00
N THR A 113 3.86 -2.34 7.25
CA THR A 113 4.66 -1.40 8.03
C THR A 113 5.73 -2.12 8.86
N SER A 114 6.81 -1.43 9.23
CA SER A 114 7.78 -1.95 10.21
C SER A 114 7.24 -1.91 11.65
N SER A 115 6.16 -1.18 11.88
CA SER A 115 5.51 -1.00 13.17
C SER A 115 4.47 -2.06 13.45
N PRO A 116 4.34 -2.53 14.70
CA PRO A 116 3.24 -3.39 15.10
C PRO A 116 1.90 -2.66 15.08
N ARG A 117 0.81 -3.44 15.09
CA ARG A 117 -0.58 -3.03 15.15
C ARG A 117 -1.03 -2.21 13.93
N GLY A 118 -2.28 -2.41 13.61
CA GLY A 118 -3.03 -1.60 12.66
C GLY A 118 -2.87 -2.00 11.22
N THR A 119 -4.01 -2.35 10.68
CA THR A 119 -4.24 -2.51 9.25
C THR A 119 -4.98 -1.28 8.77
N PHE A 120 -4.64 -0.74 7.62
CA PHE A 120 -5.34 0.40 7.02
C PHE A 120 -5.19 0.47 5.51
N VAL A 121 -6.09 1.20 4.88
CA VAL A 121 -6.00 1.51 3.46
C VAL A 121 -5.59 2.96 3.26
N VAL A 122 -4.61 3.18 2.42
CA VAL A 122 -4.23 4.50 1.91
C VAL A 122 -4.97 4.76 0.61
N SER A 123 -5.59 5.93 0.53
CA SER A 123 -6.37 6.34 -0.64
C SER A 123 -6.10 7.80 -1.00
N THR A 124 -6.37 8.14 -2.24
CA THR A 124 -6.49 9.54 -2.68
C THR A 124 -7.94 10.02 -2.50
N ARG A 125 -8.18 11.34 -2.68
CA ARG A 125 -9.51 11.93 -2.53
C ARG A 125 -10.43 11.75 -3.76
N HIS A 126 -10.02 10.97 -4.75
CA HIS A 126 -10.90 10.65 -5.89
C HIS A 126 -12.11 9.83 -5.44
N HIS A 127 -13.30 10.20 -5.88
CA HIS A 127 -14.55 9.57 -5.44
C HIS A 127 -14.55 8.04 -5.58
N ALA A 128 -14.09 7.52 -6.72
CA ALA A 128 -14.03 6.06 -6.94
C ALA A 128 -13.06 5.34 -5.99
N ASN A 129 -11.94 5.99 -5.64
CA ASN A 129 -10.99 5.46 -4.66
C ASN A 129 -11.59 5.45 -3.25
N LEU A 130 -12.22 6.57 -2.85
CA LEU A 130 -12.90 6.67 -1.56
C LEU A 130 -14.03 5.65 -1.43
N PHE A 131 -14.82 5.47 -2.48
CA PHE A 131 -15.88 4.47 -2.49
C PHE A 131 -15.32 3.06 -2.26
N LEU A 132 -14.33 2.61 -3.04
CA LEU A 132 -13.78 1.27 -2.87
C LEU A 132 -13.08 1.11 -1.51
N ALA A 133 -12.31 2.12 -1.08
CA ALA A 133 -11.63 2.11 0.22
C ALA A 133 -12.61 1.97 1.40
N SER A 134 -13.75 2.69 1.37
CA SER A 134 -14.76 2.62 2.43
C SER A 134 -15.42 1.24 2.57
N GLN A 135 -15.41 0.44 1.51
CA GLN A 135 -15.97 -0.91 1.53
C GLN A 135 -15.03 -1.95 2.16
N LEU A 136 -13.74 -1.64 2.33
CA LEU A 136 -12.76 -2.59 2.85
C LEU A 136 -12.86 -2.83 4.36
N ARG A 137 -13.68 -2.07 5.08
CA ARG A 137 -13.94 -2.22 6.53
C ARG A 137 -12.71 -2.08 7.42
N ILE A 138 -11.67 -1.44 6.92
CA ILE A 138 -10.45 -1.09 7.64
C ILE A 138 -10.27 0.43 7.66
N PRO A 139 -9.52 0.99 8.60
CA PRO A 139 -9.24 2.43 8.67
C PRO A 139 -8.79 3.02 7.34
N LEU A 140 -9.33 4.18 6.97
CA LEU A 140 -8.96 4.92 5.77
C LEU A 140 -8.01 6.06 6.11
N VAL A 141 -6.83 6.05 5.49
CA VAL A 141 -5.81 7.10 5.63
C VAL A 141 -5.72 7.91 4.34
N LEU A 142 -5.84 9.23 4.45
CA LEU A 142 -5.78 10.20 3.37
C LEU A 142 -4.59 11.15 3.54
N GLY A 143 -4.16 11.76 2.45
CA GLY A 143 -3.17 12.85 2.45
C GLY A 143 -1.73 12.41 2.18
N LEU A 144 -1.43 11.12 2.19
CA LEU A 144 -0.09 10.63 1.85
C LEU A 144 0.27 10.88 0.39
N ASP A 145 -0.70 10.87 -0.51
CA ASP A 145 -0.54 11.17 -1.93
C ASP A 145 -0.07 12.61 -2.21
N HIS A 146 -0.33 13.55 -1.31
CA HIS A 146 0.17 14.92 -1.39
C HIS A 146 1.57 15.08 -0.78
N ILE A 147 1.91 14.26 0.18
CA ILE A 147 3.17 14.31 0.92
C ILE A 147 4.26 13.51 0.21
N LEU A 148 3.93 12.31 -0.25
CA LEU A 148 4.85 11.40 -0.92
C LEU A 148 4.80 11.59 -2.44
N HIS A 149 5.97 11.77 -3.03
CA HIS A 149 6.12 11.86 -4.49
C HIS A 149 6.55 10.53 -5.09
N GLY A 150 6.19 10.31 -6.35
CA GLY A 150 6.62 9.13 -7.11
C GLY A 150 6.05 7.80 -6.59
N THR A 151 4.90 7.80 -5.92
CA THR A 151 4.24 6.57 -5.48
C THR A 151 3.32 6.00 -6.56
N ALA A 152 3.21 4.67 -6.60
CA ALA A 152 2.31 3.99 -7.53
C ALA A 152 0.85 4.40 -7.33
N ILE A 153 0.38 4.50 -6.08
CA ILE A 153 -0.99 4.92 -5.77
C ILE A 153 -1.34 6.29 -6.39
N ARG A 154 -0.45 7.26 -6.27
CA ARG A 154 -0.64 8.58 -6.87
C ARG A 154 -0.67 8.49 -8.39
N PHE A 155 0.30 7.80 -9.00
CA PHE A 155 0.37 7.64 -10.44
C PHE A 155 -0.91 6.99 -11.02
N PHE A 156 -1.37 5.89 -10.43
CA PHE A 156 -2.58 5.20 -10.92
C PHE A 156 -3.86 5.97 -10.66
N SER A 157 -3.95 6.76 -9.58
CA SER A 157 -5.12 7.60 -9.31
C SER A 157 -5.34 8.71 -10.32
N GLU A 158 -4.30 9.11 -11.05
CA GLU A 158 -4.36 10.12 -12.11
C GLU A 158 -4.80 9.54 -13.48
N ILE A 159 -4.90 8.21 -13.57
CA ILE A 159 -5.35 7.53 -14.81
C ILE A 159 -6.87 7.57 -14.87
N ARG A 160 -7.43 8.04 -16.00
CA ARG A 160 -8.88 8.04 -16.22
C ARG A 160 -9.47 6.62 -16.04
N ASN A 161 -10.57 6.53 -15.30
CA ASN A 161 -11.27 5.28 -14.97
C ASN A 161 -10.39 4.27 -14.21
N ALA A 162 -9.39 4.74 -13.47
CA ALA A 162 -8.65 3.89 -12.55
C ALA A 162 -9.06 4.12 -11.10
N VAL A 163 -9.00 3.07 -10.30
CA VAL A 163 -9.06 3.07 -8.85
C VAL A 163 -7.72 2.59 -8.34
N SER A 164 -7.15 3.27 -7.37
CA SER A 164 -5.83 2.96 -6.83
C SER A 164 -5.84 3.02 -5.30
N LEU A 165 -5.52 1.91 -4.66
CA LEU A 165 -5.45 1.78 -3.21
C LEU A 165 -4.12 1.13 -2.82
N ALA A 166 -3.50 1.60 -1.74
CA ALA A 166 -2.42 0.89 -1.08
C ALA A 166 -2.92 0.36 0.28
N ILE A 167 -2.58 -0.87 0.60
CA ILE A 167 -3.04 -1.57 1.79
C ILE A 167 -1.85 -1.87 2.67
N GLU A 168 -1.86 -1.33 3.87
CA GLU A 168 -0.93 -1.72 4.92
C GLU A 168 -1.55 -2.89 5.70
N GLY A 169 -1.07 -4.10 5.43
CA GLY A 169 -1.67 -5.34 5.96
C GLY A 169 -1.32 -5.63 7.42
N GLY A 170 -0.48 -4.83 8.04
CA GLY A 170 0.04 -5.03 9.39
C GLY A 170 1.56 -4.96 9.44
N GLN A 171 2.17 -5.60 10.45
CA GLN A 171 3.62 -5.58 10.64
C GLN A 171 4.32 -6.54 9.66
N ILE A 172 5.48 -6.12 9.15
CA ILE A 172 6.39 -6.99 8.38
C ILE A 172 6.71 -8.25 9.18
N GLY A 173 6.51 -9.42 8.56
CA GLY A 173 6.76 -10.71 9.19
C GLY A 173 5.61 -11.26 10.06
N ASP A 174 4.56 -10.49 10.32
CA ASP A 174 3.36 -11.00 11.01
C ASP A 174 2.54 -11.90 10.06
N PRO A 175 2.32 -13.18 10.39
CA PRO A 175 1.49 -14.08 9.57
C PRO A 175 0.06 -13.56 9.35
N ARG A 176 -0.49 -12.76 10.27
CA ARG A 176 -1.81 -12.15 10.15
C ARG A 176 -1.90 -11.21 8.95
N ALA A 177 -0.80 -10.56 8.55
CA ALA A 177 -0.77 -9.70 7.37
C ALA A 177 -1.13 -10.45 6.08
N VAL A 178 -0.83 -11.75 5.99
CA VAL A 178 -1.26 -12.60 4.87
C VAL A 178 -2.77 -12.73 4.84
N HIS A 179 -3.40 -12.96 5.98
CA HIS A 179 -4.87 -13.07 6.09
C HIS A 179 -5.55 -11.74 5.78
N VAL A 180 -4.97 -10.63 6.23
CA VAL A 180 -5.47 -9.28 5.91
C VAL A 180 -5.46 -9.03 4.41
N HIS A 181 -4.32 -9.20 3.76
CA HIS A 181 -4.22 -8.99 2.32
C HIS A 181 -5.16 -9.90 1.53
N HIS A 182 -5.26 -11.17 1.94
CA HIS A 182 -6.19 -12.13 1.33
C HIS A 182 -7.65 -11.67 1.47
N ALA A 183 -8.06 -11.25 2.66
CA ALA A 183 -9.40 -10.74 2.93
C ALA A 183 -9.70 -9.45 2.15
N VAL A 184 -8.72 -8.54 2.05
CA VAL A 184 -8.87 -7.31 1.26
C VAL A 184 -9.09 -7.60 -0.22
N ILE A 185 -8.35 -8.56 -0.81
CA ILE A 185 -8.56 -8.92 -2.22
C ILE A 185 -10.01 -9.39 -2.45
N TRP A 186 -10.53 -10.30 -1.62
CA TRP A 186 -11.90 -10.79 -1.72
C TRP A 186 -12.94 -9.69 -1.54
N THR A 187 -12.77 -8.86 -0.51
CA THR A 187 -13.69 -7.75 -0.20
C THR A 187 -13.68 -6.71 -1.32
N ALA A 188 -12.51 -6.39 -1.88
CA ALA A 188 -12.40 -5.45 -3.00
C ALA A 188 -13.11 -5.97 -4.26
N LEU A 189 -13.01 -7.26 -4.58
CA LEU A 189 -13.72 -7.88 -5.69
C LEU A 189 -15.24 -7.81 -5.53
N LYS A 190 -15.75 -8.09 -4.31
CA LYS A 190 -17.19 -7.97 -4.00
C LYS A 190 -17.64 -6.52 -4.12
N ALA A 191 -16.91 -5.58 -3.51
CA ALA A 191 -17.23 -4.15 -3.54
C ALA A 191 -17.23 -3.58 -4.97
N ALA A 192 -16.33 -4.06 -5.83
CA ALA A 192 -16.29 -3.71 -7.25
C ALA A 192 -17.33 -4.47 -8.10
N ARG A 193 -18.21 -5.29 -7.49
CA ARG A 193 -19.24 -6.12 -8.15
C ARG A 193 -18.69 -7.09 -9.20
N LEU A 194 -17.53 -7.65 -8.92
CA LEU A 194 -16.81 -8.56 -9.82
C LEU A 194 -17.03 -10.03 -9.47
N ILE A 195 -17.61 -10.32 -8.31
CA ILE A 195 -18.04 -11.62 -7.85
C ILE A 195 -19.57 -11.70 -7.95
N PRO A 196 -20.16 -12.74 -8.56
CA PRO A 196 -21.60 -12.95 -8.55
C PRO A 196 -22.15 -13.14 -7.13
N ARG A 197 -23.43 -12.78 -6.93
CA ARG A 197 -24.06 -12.77 -5.59
C ARG A 197 -24.09 -14.12 -4.92
N GLU A 198 -24.24 -15.18 -5.68
CA GLU A 198 -24.26 -16.58 -5.22
C GLU A 198 -22.95 -17.02 -4.53
N TYR A 199 -21.86 -16.26 -4.71
CA TYR A 199 -20.56 -16.54 -4.06
C TYR A 199 -20.24 -15.57 -2.91
N PHE A 200 -21.20 -14.77 -2.46
CA PHE A 200 -20.94 -13.81 -1.37
C PHE A 200 -20.62 -14.48 -0.03
N ASP A 201 -21.06 -15.73 0.17
CA ASP A 201 -20.75 -16.51 1.36
C ASP A 201 -19.24 -16.80 1.49
N ILE A 202 -18.52 -16.88 0.38
CA ILE A 202 -17.06 -17.00 0.38
C ILE A 202 -16.41 -15.71 0.93
N VAL A 203 -17.02 -14.55 0.67
CA VAL A 203 -16.46 -13.26 1.06
C VAL A 203 -16.85 -12.85 2.47
N ALA A 204 -18.01 -13.29 2.96
CA ALA A 204 -18.54 -12.87 4.26
C ALA A 204 -17.57 -13.10 5.46
N PRO A 205 -16.86 -14.24 5.58
CA PRO A 205 -15.85 -14.43 6.62
C PRO A 205 -14.70 -13.42 6.55
N HIS A 206 -14.31 -13.02 5.36
CA HIS A 206 -13.25 -12.03 5.15
C HIS A 206 -13.67 -10.64 5.59
N GLU A 207 -14.90 -10.23 5.25
CA GLU A 207 -15.46 -8.96 5.71
C GLU A 207 -15.60 -8.90 7.24
N LYS A 208 -16.08 -10.00 7.85
CA LYS A 208 -16.16 -10.14 9.31
C LYS A 208 -14.78 -9.99 9.94
N PHE A 209 -13.79 -10.72 9.47
CA PHE A 209 -12.40 -10.64 9.96
C PHE A 209 -11.85 -9.21 9.89
N LEU A 210 -12.02 -8.51 8.74
CA LEU A 210 -11.55 -7.12 8.59
C LEU A 210 -12.26 -6.16 9.55
N THR A 211 -13.55 -6.37 9.81
CA THR A 211 -14.29 -5.59 10.80
C THR A 211 -13.75 -5.81 12.21
N GLU A 212 -13.55 -7.06 12.61
CA GLU A 212 -13.06 -7.43 13.94
C GLU A 212 -11.67 -6.88 14.25
N ILE A 213 -10.72 -6.97 13.30
CA ILE A 213 -9.36 -6.43 13.51
C ILE A 213 -9.30 -4.90 13.51
N SER A 214 -10.35 -4.25 13.04
CA SER A 214 -10.46 -2.78 12.98
C SER A 214 -11.25 -2.19 14.16
N GLU A 215 -11.79 -3.04 15.01
CA GLU A 215 -12.59 -2.60 16.16
C GLU A 215 -11.77 -1.70 17.09
N GLY A 216 -12.35 -0.57 17.48
CA GLY A 216 -11.70 0.43 18.34
C GLY A 216 -10.60 1.25 17.64
N LEU A 217 -10.39 1.11 16.33
CA LEU A 217 -9.49 1.96 15.57
C LEU A 217 -10.24 3.16 14.95
N PRO A 218 -9.56 4.29 14.71
CA PRO A 218 -10.13 5.43 14.01
C PRO A 218 -10.59 5.02 12.60
N HIS A 219 -11.79 5.42 12.19
CA HIS A 219 -12.33 5.05 10.89
C HIS A 219 -11.69 5.78 9.71
N LYS A 220 -11.40 7.07 9.89
CA LYS A 220 -10.91 7.91 8.79
C LYS A 220 -9.93 8.95 9.32
N LEU A 221 -8.74 8.96 8.77
CA LEU A 221 -7.63 9.80 9.19
C LEU A 221 -7.12 10.65 8.02
N LEU A 222 -6.72 11.87 8.33
CA LEU A 222 -6.00 12.75 7.41
C LEU A 222 -4.61 13.04 7.98
N VAL A 223 -3.58 12.65 7.23
CA VAL A 223 -2.19 12.96 7.59
C VAL A 223 -1.98 14.48 7.59
N ARG A 224 -1.40 14.98 8.66
CA ARG A 224 -1.14 16.41 8.90
C ARG A 224 0.33 16.71 9.05
N TYR A 225 1.14 15.71 9.34
CA TYR A 225 2.57 15.86 9.52
C TYR A 225 3.30 14.61 9.05
N ALA A 226 4.45 14.79 8.42
CA ALA A 226 5.41 13.75 8.09
C ALA A 226 6.80 14.18 8.58
N HIS A 227 7.48 13.29 9.28
CA HIS A 227 8.86 13.48 9.67
C HIS A 227 9.76 12.82 8.63
N PHE A 228 10.38 13.65 7.79
CA PHE A 228 11.34 13.16 6.79
C PHE A 228 12.70 12.96 7.44
N ILE A 229 13.38 11.89 7.00
CA ILE A 229 14.72 11.52 7.47
C ILE A 229 15.69 11.78 6.33
N ASP A 230 16.72 12.57 6.58
CA ASP A 230 17.90 12.57 5.73
C ASP A 230 18.76 11.33 6.07
N SER A 231 19.38 10.73 5.06
CA SER A 231 20.27 9.57 5.23
C SER A 231 21.49 9.87 6.14
N THR A 232 21.82 11.15 6.31
CA THR A 232 22.85 11.62 7.25
C THR A 232 22.40 11.59 8.71
N TYR A 233 21.08 11.57 8.97
CA TYR A 233 20.52 11.51 10.31
C TYR A 233 20.42 10.06 10.78
N GLN A 234 21.12 9.74 11.84
CA GLN A 234 20.97 8.46 12.55
C GLN A 234 19.64 8.42 13.29
N PHE A 235 18.53 8.42 12.53
CA PHE A 235 17.20 8.41 13.10
C PHE A 235 16.90 7.08 13.79
N LYS A 236 16.40 7.16 15.02
CA LYS A 236 15.98 6.01 15.81
C LYS A 236 14.67 6.31 16.51
N MET A 237 13.61 5.64 16.07
CA MET A 237 12.32 5.67 16.76
C MET A 237 12.44 5.10 18.16
N LEU A 238 11.85 5.75 19.17
CA LEU A 238 11.78 5.17 20.51
C LEU A 238 10.93 3.89 20.49
N PRO A 239 11.31 2.87 21.27
CA PRO A 239 10.56 1.61 21.31
C PRO A 239 9.16 1.80 21.91
N GLY A 240 8.23 0.91 21.51
CA GLY A 240 6.89 0.83 22.09
C GLY A 240 5.80 1.57 21.33
N PHE A 241 6.12 2.47 20.42
CA PHE A 241 5.10 3.11 19.58
C PHE A 241 4.55 2.17 18.50
N ARG A 242 3.26 2.28 18.27
CA ARG A 242 2.51 1.45 17.32
C ARG A 242 1.67 2.33 16.41
N ASN A 243 1.25 1.79 15.27
CA ASN A 243 0.24 2.47 14.45
C ASN A 243 -1.00 2.79 15.29
N PHE A 244 -1.56 3.98 15.08
CA PHE A 244 -2.73 4.55 15.74
C PHE A 244 -2.55 4.95 17.20
N ASP A 245 -1.38 4.78 17.82
CA ASP A 245 -1.14 5.34 19.15
C ASP A 245 -1.34 6.86 19.12
N TYR A 246 -2.10 7.40 20.08
CA TYR A 246 -2.32 8.83 20.17
C TYR A 246 -1.13 9.51 20.83
N VAL A 247 -0.52 10.44 20.12
CA VAL A 247 0.61 11.25 20.64
C VAL A 247 0.17 12.68 20.88
N ARG A 248 0.71 13.30 21.94
CA ARG A 248 0.47 14.71 22.26
C ARG A 248 1.61 15.55 21.71
N LYS A 249 1.30 16.78 21.30
CA LYS A 249 2.34 17.78 20.97
C LYS A 249 3.37 17.87 22.10
N GLY A 250 4.65 17.85 21.75
CA GLY A 250 5.76 17.85 22.69
C GLY A 250 6.16 16.49 23.26
N MET A 251 5.47 15.39 22.90
CA MET A 251 5.88 14.04 23.29
C MET A 251 7.16 13.65 22.53
N LEU A 252 8.14 13.12 23.23
CA LEU A 252 9.37 12.57 22.62
C LEU A 252 9.06 11.29 21.86
N LEU A 253 9.38 11.24 20.57
CA LEU A 253 9.07 10.13 19.68
C LEU A 253 10.29 9.38 19.17
N ALA A 254 11.39 10.09 18.93
CA ALA A 254 12.58 9.52 18.33
C ALA A 254 13.83 10.31 18.77
N THR A 255 14.99 9.81 18.41
CA THR A 255 16.26 10.52 18.45
C THR A 255 16.90 10.51 17.07
N GLN A 256 17.67 11.53 16.77
CA GLN A 256 18.50 11.62 15.57
C GLN A 256 19.82 12.31 15.93
N TRP A 257 20.76 12.43 15.01
CA TRP A 257 22.12 12.91 15.33
C TRP A 257 22.16 14.30 15.97
N ASP A 258 21.23 15.19 15.62
CA ASP A 258 21.13 16.56 16.12
C ASP A 258 20.23 16.71 17.36
N GLY A 259 19.72 15.58 17.89
CA GLY A 259 19.00 15.56 19.15
C GLY A 259 17.67 14.83 19.18
N PRO A 260 16.83 15.14 20.17
CA PRO A 260 15.52 14.50 20.34
C PRO A 260 14.49 15.03 19.33
N VAL A 261 13.63 14.13 18.86
CA VAL A 261 12.53 14.42 17.93
C VAL A 261 11.22 14.38 18.70
N TYR A 262 10.55 15.50 18.79
CA TYR A 262 9.26 15.65 19.47
C TYR A 262 8.11 15.73 18.48
N ALA A 263 6.91 15.26 18.90
CA ALA A 263 5.68 15.43 18.14
C ALA A 263 5.34 16.93 17.98
N PRO A 264 5.29 17.48 16.77
CA PRO A 264 5.00 18.91 16.58
C PRO A 264 3.51 19.22 16.73
N ILE A 265 2.65 18.22 16.59
CA ILE A 265 1.21 18.31 16.75
C ILE A 265 0.69 17.07 17.49
N SER A 266 -0.52 17.17 18.07
CA SER A 266 -1.22 16.02 18.62
C SER A 266 -2.02 15.28 17.52
N GLY A 267 -2.08 13.95 17.63
CA GLY A 267 -2.81 13.10 16.68
C GLY A 267 -2.43 11.63 16.79
N HIS A 268 -2.89 10.83 15.83
CA HIS A 268 -2.56 9.41 15.75
C HIS A 268 -1.26 9.21 14.97
N LEU A 269 -0.35 8.47 15.57
CA LEU A 269 0.92 8.08 14.95
C LEU A 269 0.68 7.02 13.89
N LEU A 270 1.31 7.15 12.74
CA LEU A 270 1.27 6.16 11.66
C LEU A 270 2.68 5.84 11.18
N MET A 271 2.90 4.58 10.89
CA MET A 271 4.14 4.03 10.31
C MET A 271 5.43 4.48 11.04
N PRO A 272 5.49 4.41 12.40
CA PRO A 272 6.76 4.65 13.07
C PRO A 272 7.82 3.68 12.54
N LEU A 273 8.98 4.20 12.17
CA LEU A 273 10.01 3.48 11.43
C LEU A 273 10.90 2.66 12.36
N TYR A 274 10.76 1.33 12.29
CA TYR A 274 11.57 0.37 13.03
C TYR A 274 12.43 -0.52 12.13
N GLN A 275 12.69 -0.08 10.91
CA GLN A 275 13.57 -0.78 9.96
C GLN A 275 14.69 0.15 9.50
N PRO A 276 15.83 -0.40 9.02
CA PRO A 276 17.00 0.40 8.68
C PRO A 276 16.84 1.25 7.42
N GLN A 277 15.85 0.94 6.56
CA GLN A 277 15.63 1.64 5.30
C GLN A 277 14.27 2.35 5.31
N GLY A 278 14.25 3.59 4.87
CA GLY A 278 13.06 4.45 4.77
C GLY A 278 13.47 5.91 4.73
N GLY A 279 12.66 6.75 4.10
CA GLY A 279 12.87 8.20 4.02
C GLY A 279 11.98 8.98 4.98
N GLU A 280 11.04 8.32 5.64
CA GLU A 280 10.10 8.93 6.58
C GLU A 280 10.12 8.17 7.91
N GLY A 281 10.34 8.92 9.01
CA GLY A 281 10.44 8.39 10.36
C GLY A 281 9.09 8.03 10.96
N PHE A 282 8.08 8.87 10.71
CA PHE A 282 6.70 8.67 11.13
C PHE A 282 5.78 9.72 10.51
N TYR A 283 4.47 9.46 10.60
CA TYR A 283 3.44 10.43 10.27
C TYR A 283 2.53 10.67 11.47
N ILE A 284 1.92 11.86 11.54
CA ILE A 284 0.86 12.17 12.51
C ILE A 284 -0.39 12.55 11.75
N ALA A 285 -1.48 11.86 12.02
CA ALA A 285 -2.77 12.05 11.39
C ALA A 285 -3.82 12.46 12.41
N ARG A 286 -4.84 13.19 11.95
CA ARG A 286 -6.03 13.52 12.73
C ARG A 286 -7.24 12.81 12.17
N GLU A 287 -8.09 12.37 13.08
CA GLU A 287 -9.38 11.84 12.70
C GLU A 287 -10.23 12.94 12.05
N ILE A 288 -10.90 12.60 10.98
CA ILE A 288 -11.81 13.50 10.27
C ILE A 288 -13.21 12.89 10.24
N LYS A 289 -14.19 13.72 10.53
CA LYS A 289 -15.60 13.34 10.42
C LYS A 289 -15.98 13.11 8.95
N HIS A 290 -17.02 12.32 8.76
CA HIS A 290 -17.58 11.99 7.43
C HIS A 290 -18.00 13.21 6.66
#